data_57d00a98a86d46d13a345f3bfd450f4f
#
_entry.id   57d00a98a86d46d13a345f3bfd450f4f
#
_cell.length_a   1.000
_cell.length_b   1.000
_cell.length_c   1.000
_cell.angle_alpha   90.00
_cell.angle_beta   90.00
_cell.angle_gamma   90.00
#
_symmetry.space_group_name_H-M   'P 1'
#
loop_
_entity.id
_entity.type
_entity.pdbx_description
1 polymer ?
#
loop_
_entity_poly.entity_id
_entity_poly.type
_entity_poly.pdbx_seq_one_letter_code
_entity_poly.pdbx_strand_id
1 'polypeptide(L)'
;GHFGRPSMLNPIDHALSWPKVKENKIDPISINDLNNLSVEILDETKYKSILLSRLALEKGGILPIFLNAANEIAVNAFLSNKIQFLDIVKIIDKVIEDIGHCDNKTLETISDIDGIFSADNEARRKALEIIELGF
;
A
#
# COMPACT_ATOMS: atom_id res chain seq x y z
N GLY A 1 10.55 14.78 -6.71
CA GLY A 1 11.10 13.59 -6.07
C GLY A 1 11.76 13.93 -4.73
N HIS A 2 11.78 12.96 -3.82
CA HIS A 2 12.48 13.08 -2.54
C HIS A 2 13.66 12.12 -2.54
N PHE A 3 14.88 12.67 -2.43
CA PHE A 3 16.11 11.90 -2.32
C PHE A 3 16.56 11.91 -0.86
N GLY A 4 16.17 10.90 -0.11
CA GLY A 4 16.48 10.78 1.31
C GLY A 4 16.68 9.31 1.71
N ARG A 5 17.28 9.06 2.87
CA ARG A 5 17.32 7.71 3.43
C ARG A 5 15.90 7.19 3.67
N PRO A 6 15.64 5.91 3.36
CA PRO A 6 14.30 5.33 3.56
C PRO A 6 13.87 5.44 5.02
N SER A 7 12.88 6.28 5.28
CA SER A 7 12.31 6.47 6.62
C SER A 7 10.90 7.05 6.52
N MET A 8 9.95 6.44 7.22
CA MET A 8 8.59 6.98 7.33
C MET A 8 8.51 8.24 8.22
N LEU A 9 9.54 8.56 8.98
CA LEU A 9 9.56 9.77 9.80
C LEU A 9 9.48 11.04 8.94
N ASN A 10 10.14 11.06 7.77
CA ASN A 10 10.13 12.21 6.87
C ASN A 10 8.73 12.60 6.38
N PRO A 11 7.96 11.71 5.74
CA PRO A 11 6.64 12.06 5.26
C PRO A 11 5.65 12.36 6.40
N ILE A 12 5.77 11.68 7.55
CA ILE A 12 4.93 11.94 8.71
C ILE A 12 5.24 13.32 9.30
N ASP A 13 6.51 13.64 9.54
CA ASP A 13 6.89 14.97 10.07
C ASP A 13 6.48 16.08 9.10
N HIS A 14 6.65 15.87 7.80
CA HIS A 14 6.20 16.82 6.79
C HIS A 14 4.68 17.04 6.83
N ALA A 15 3.90 15.96 6.91
CA ALA A 15 2.43 16.04 6.97
C ALA A 15 1.96 16.78 8.25
N LEU A 16 2.59 16.52 9.37
CA LEU A 16 2.24 17.14 10.66
C LEU A 16 2.69 18.60 10.77
N SER A 17 3.76 18.99 10.07
CA SER A 17 4.32 20.35 10.14
C SER A 17 3.89 21.26 9.00
N TRP A 18 3.21 20.74 7.97
CA TRP A 18 2.73 21.50 6.82
C TRP A 18 2.02 22.80 7.23
N PRO A 19 2.29 23.96 6.57
CA PRO A 19 3.17 24.14 5.42
C PRO A 19 4.64 24.45 5.80
N LYS A 20 5.01 24.35 7.06
CA LYS A 20 6.37 24.64 7.53
C LYS A 20 7.26 23.41 7.32
N VAL A 21 8.43 23.63 6.76
CA VAL A 21 9.48 22.61 6.69
C VAL A 21 10.36 22.79 7.92
N LYS A 22 10.41 21.78 8.79
CA LYS A 22 11.33 21.75 9.93
C LYS A 22 12.66 21.14 9.54
N GLU A 23 13.74 21.56 10.22
CA GLU A 23 15.03 20.88 10.08
C GLU A 23 14.88 19.41 10.50
N ASN A 24 15.17 18.52 9.54
CA ASN A 24 15.08 17.11 9.77
C ASN A 24 16.27 16.59 10.57
N LYS A 25 16.00 15.77 11.59
CA LYS A 25 17.02 15.05 12.37
C LYS A 25 17.53 13.79 11.67
N ILE A 26 17.13 13.56 10.43
CA ILE A 26 17.52 12.38 9.65
C ILE A 26 18.79 12.72 8.88
N ASP A 27 19.79 11.86 8.97
CA ASP A 27 21.05 12.02 8.27
C ASP A 27 20.82 12.22 6.76
N PRO A 28 21.36 13.28 6.16
CA PRO A 28 21.22 13.52 4.74
C PRO A 28 21.91 12.42 3.93
N ILE A 29 21.39 12.15 2.74
CA ILE A 29 22.10 11.33 1.75
C ILE A 29 23.32 12.13 1.26
N SER A 30 24.49 11.48 1.18
CA SER A 30 25.66 12.07 0.58
C SER A 30 25.54 12.08 -0.95
N ILE A 31 26.25 13.02 -1.61
CA ILE A 31 26.33 13.05 -3.08
C ILE A 31 26.94 11.74 -3.63
N ASN A 32 27.84 11.11 -2.88
CA ASN A 32 28.45 9.84 -3.28
C ASN A 32 27.42 8.69 -3.30
N ASP A 33 26.44 8.71 -2.40
CA ASP A 33 25.35 7.72 -2.39
C ASP A 33 24.44 7.88 -3.61
N LEU A 34 24.28 9.12 -4.12
CA LEU A 34 23.48 9.41 -5.31
C LEU A 34 24.12 8.93 -6.62
N ASN A 35 25.44 8.81 -6.67
CA ASN A 35 26.17 8.35 -7.89
C ASN A 35 25.82 6.91 -8.29
N ASN A 36 25.26 6.11 -7.38
CA ASN A 36 24.88 4.71 -7.63
C ASN A 36 23.39 4.53 -7.93
N LEU A 37 22.61 5.61 -8.07
CA LEU A 37 21.20 5.53 -8.41
C LEU A 37 21.03 5.36 -9.92
N SER A 38 20.33 4.31 -10.32
CA SER A 38 19.81 4.14 -11.68
C SER A 38 18.36 4.60 -11.73
N VAL A 39 18.00 5.28 -12.80
CA VAL A 39 16.61 5.73 -13.04
C VAL A 39 16.15 5.14 -14.36
N GLU A 40 15.05 4.41 -14.32
CA GLU A 40 14.45 3.75 -15.48
C GLU A 40 12.98 4.16 -15.60
N ILE A 41 12.45 4.07 -16.82
CA ILE A 41 11.02 4.25 -17.05
C ILE A 41 10.27 3.07 -16.42
N LEU A 42 9.22 3.38 -15.64
CA LEU A 42 8.41 2.37 -14.98
C LEU A 42 7.69 1.49 -16.01
N ASP A 43 7.94 0.19 -15.94
CA ASP A 43 7.15 -0.82 -16.65
C ASP A 43 5.94 -1.21 -15.78
N GLU A 44 4.77 -0.64 -16.09
CA GLU A 44 3.54 -0.87 -15.32
C GLU A 44 3.04 -2.32 -15.43
N THR A 45 3.40 -3.04 -16.49
CA THR A 45 3.01 -4.45 -16.66
C THR A 45 3.79 -5.35 -15.70
N LYS A 46 5.04 -5.00 -15.44
CA LYS A 46 5.93 -5.69 -14.50
C LYS A 46 5.61 -5.35 -13.05
N TYR A 47 5.20 -4.12 -12.78
CA TYR A 47 4.97 -3.60 -11.42
C TYR A 47 3.48 -3.34 -11.16
N LYS A 48 2.66 -4.40 -11.17
CA LYS A 48 1.21 -4.33 -10.98
C LYS A 48 0.80 -3.62 -9.68
N SER A 49 1.63 -3.64 -8.64
CA SER A 49 1.40 -2.91 -7.39
C SER A 49 1.16 -1.40 -7.60
N ILE A 50 1.83 -0.81 -8.60
CA ILE A 50 1.65 0.62 -8.92
C ILE A 50 0.25 0.86 -9.52
N LEU A 51 -0.21 -0.03 -10.41
CA LEU A 51 -1.56 0.06 -10.99
C LEU A 51 -2.64 -0.07 -9.91
N LEU A 52 -2.48 -1.02 -8.99
CA LEU A 52 -3.42 -1.22 -7.87
C LEU A 52 -3.47 0.00 -6.95
N SER A 53 -2.31 0.59 -6.66
CA SER A 53 -2.24 1.80 -5.83
C SER A 53 -2.90 3.01 -6.50
N ARG A 54 -2.70 3.19 -7.82
CA ARG A 54 -3.37 4.24 -8.60
C ARG A 54 -4.88 4.02 -8.64
N LEU A 55 -5.32 2.79 -8.89
CA LEU A 55 -6.74 2.42 -8.88
C LEU A 55 -7.39 2.74 -7.54
N ALA A 56 -6.74 2.39 -6.43
CA ALA A 56 -7.24 2.69 -5.10
C ALA A 56 -7.33 4.20 -4.83
N LEU A 57 -6.33 4.97 -5.30
CA LEU A 57 -6.32 6.43 -5.18
C LEU A 57 -7.43 7.09 -6.02
N GLU A 58 -7.62 6.64 -7.26
CA GLU A 58 -8.60 7.21 -8.18
C GLU A 58 -10.05 6.91 -7.75
N LYS A 59 -10.32 5.69 -7.33
CA LYS A 59 -11.65 5.28 -6.87
C LYS A 59 -11.97 5.76 -5.45
N GLY A 60 -10.97 5.85 -4.59
CA GLY A 60 -11.15 6.27 -3.19
C GLY A 60 -12.02 5.32 -2.37
N GLY A 61 -12.85 5.87 -1.48
CA GLY A 61 -13.75 5.10 -0.62
C GLY A 61 -13.02 4.08 0.24
N ILE A 62 -13.49 2.83 0.23
CA ILE A 62 -12.89 1.73 1.02
C ILE A 62 -11.63 1.11 0.37
N LEU A 63 -11.39 1.35 -0.92
CA LEU A 63 -10.29 0.68 -1.63
C LEU A 63 -8.90 0.91 -1.04
N PRO A 64 -8.51 2.13 -0.60
CA PRO A 64 -7.24 2.32 0.09
C PRO A 64 -7.11 1.50 1.37
N ILE A 65 -8.21 1.31 2.12
CA ILE A 65 -8.23 0.50 3.34
C ILE A 65 -7.98 -0.96 2.99
N PHE A 66 -8.71 -1.49 2.00
CA PHE A 66 -8.55 -2.87 1.56
C PHE A 66 -7.17 -3.16 1.00
N LEU A 67 -6.62 -2.25 0.19
CA LEU A 67 -5.27 -2.37 -0.33
C LEU A 67 -4.24 -2.44 0.80
N ASN A 68 -4.33 -1.54 1.77
CA ASN A 68 -3.40 -1.49 2.89
C ASN A 68 -3.50 -2.74 3.77
N ALA A 69 -4.71 -3.12 4.19
CA ALA A 69 -4.93 -4.27 5.06
C ALA A 69 -4.53 -5.59 4.39
N ALA A 70 -4.87 -5.79 3.11
CA ALA A 70 -4.44 -6.97 2.35
C ALA A 70 -2.92 -7.03 2.19
N ASN A 71 -2.27 -5.89 1.93
CA ASN A 71 -0.82 -5.81 1.84
C ASN A 71 -0.14 -6.20 3.15
N GLU A 72 -0.60 -5.71 4.29
CA GLU A 72 -0.04 -6.07 5.60
C GLU A 72 -0.13 -7.58 5.85
N ILE A 73 -1.27 -8.21 5.57
CA ILE A 73 -1.46 -9.66 5.71
C ILE A 73 -0.53 -10.44 4.78
N ALA A 74 -0.46 -10.05 3.50
CA ALA A 74 0.39 -10.71 2.51
C ALA A 74 1.89 -10.57 2.84
N VAL A 75 2.33 -9.39 3.25
CA VAL A 75 3.72 -9.16 3.70
C VAL A 75 4.06 -10.01 4.92
N ASN A 76 3.17 -10.08 5.92
CA ASN A 76 3.39 -10.94 7.10
C ASN A 76 3.45 -12.43 6.73
N ALA A 77 2.62 -12.89 5.79
CA ALA A 77 2.66 -14.25 5.28
C ALA A 77 3.98 -14.54 4.55
N PHE A 78 4.47 -13.61 3.73
CA PHE A 78 5.77 -13.71 3.08
C PHE A 78 6.92 -13.78 4.09
N LEU A 79 6.97 -12.87 5.06
CA LEU A 79 8.00 -12.85 6.10
C LEU A 79 7.98 -14.12 6.98
N SER A 80 6.81 -14.77 7.07
CA SER A 80 6.61 -16.05 7.75
C SER A 80 6.87 -17.27 6.83
N ASN A 81 7.38 -17.07 5.61
CA ASN A 81 7.65 -18.11 4.61
C ASN A 81 6.42 -18.95 4.21
N LYS A 82 5.21 -18.39 4.29
CA LYS A 82 3.97 -19.07 3.88
C LYS A 82 3.65 -18.88 2.40
N ILE A 83 4.16 -17.80 1.79
CA ILE A 83 3.96 -17.43 0.39
C ILE A 83 5.26 -16.93 -0.23
N GLN A 84 5.32 -16.82 -1.57
CA GLN A 84 6.46 -16.24 -2.28
C GLN A 84 6.31 -14.72 -2.43
N PHE A 85 7.40 -14.02 -2.73
CA PHE A 85 7.41 -12.56 -2.87
C PHE A 85 6.37 -12.04 -3.90
N LEU A 86 6.30 -12.69 -5.07
CA LEU A 86 5.36 -12.27 -6.12
C LEU A 86 3.89 -12.55 -5.76
N ASP A 87 3.62 -13.41 -4.79
CA ASP A 87 2.27 -13.72 -4.36
C ASP A 87 1.64 -12.58 -3.55
N ILE A 88 2.47 -11.70 -2.96
CA ILE A 88 1.98 -10.50 -2.26
C ILE A 88 1.04 -9.70 -3.18
N VAL A 89 1.51 -9.37 -4.38
CA VAL A 89 0.72 -8.56 -5.32
C VAL A 89 -0.51 -9.31 -5.84
N LYS A 90 -0.40 -10.63 -6.05
CA LYS A 90 -1.54 -11.47 -6.50
C LYS A 90 -2.67 -11.51 -5.46
N ILE A 91 -2.32 -11.61 -4.16
CA ILE A 91 -3.30 -11.61 -3.07
C ILE A 91 -4.03 -10.27 -3.02
N ILE A 92 -3.28 -9.15 -3.06
CA ILE A 92 -3.86 -7.81 -3.07
C ILE A 92 -4.80 -7.63 -4.26
N ASP A 93 -4.38 -8.05 -5.45
CA ASP A 93 -5.15 -7.99 -6.67
C ASP A 93 -6.49 -8.73 -6.53
N LYS A 94 -6.47 -9.98 -6.06
CA LYS A 94 -7.70 -10.77 -5.83
C LYS A 94 -8.62 -10.12 -4.80
N VAL A 95 -8.07 -9.60 -3.70
CA VAL A 95 -8.88 -8.89 -2.69
C VAL A 95 -9.55 -7.66 -3.29
N ILE A 96 -8.88 -6.91 -4.15
CA ILE A 96 -9.42 -5.72 -4.82
C ILE A 96 -10.44 -6.11 -5.90
N GLU A 97 -10.19 -7.18 -6.67
CA GLU A 97 -11.14 -7.70 -7.67
C GLU A 97 -12.46 -8.13 -7.03
N ASP A 98 -12.40 -8.87 -5.92
CA ASP A 98 -13.59 -9.31 -5.17
C ASP A 98 -14.49 -8.15 -4.73
N ILE A 99 -13.90 -7.00 -4.41
CA ILE A 99 -14.65 -5.79 -4.02
C ILE A 99 -15.13 -5.04 -5.24
N GLY A 100 -14.38 -5.05 -6.33
CA GLY A 100 -14.77 -4.40 -7.59
C GLY A 100 -16.06 -4.97 -8.18
N HIS A 101 -16.49 -6.14 -7.77
CA HIS A 101 -17.77 -6.76 -8.08
C HIS A 101 -18.91 -6.40 -7.12
N CYS A 102 -18.59 -5.71 -6.00
CA CYS A 102 -19.62 -5.19 -5.10
C CYS A 102 -20.22 -3.90 -5.66
N ASP A 103 -21.52 -3.69 -5.42
CA ASP A 103 -22.24 -2.49 -5.87
C ASP A 103 -21.51 -1.21 -5.47
N ASN A 104 -21.60 -0.18 -6.31
CA ASN A 104 -21.01 1.16 -6.09
C ASN A 104 -21.35 1.76 -4.71
N LYS A 105 -22.45 1.36 -4.08
CA LYS A 105 -22.80 1.75 -2.71
C LYS A 105 -21.82 1.25 -1.65
N THR A 106 -21.19 0.11 -1.85
CA THR A 106 -20.19 -0.46 -0.92
C THR A 106 -18.86 0.27 -1.03
N LEU A 107 -18.60 0.92 -2.17
CA LEU A 107 -17.41 1.76 -2.40
C LEU A 107 -17.61 3.19 -1.86
N GLU A 108 -18.86 3.55 -1.49
CA GLU A 108 -19.17 4.90 -1.01
C GLU A 108 -18.58 5.16 0.37
N THR A 109 -18.31 6.41 0.58
CA THR A 109 -17.60 7.04 1.69
C THR A 109 -17.99 6.44 3.04
N ILE A 110 -17.05 5.73 3.67
CA ILE A 110 -17.13 5.44 5.09
C ILE A 110 -17.07 6.78 5.82
N SER A 111 -18.13 7.11 6.55
CA SER A 111 -18.28 8.38 7.25
C SER A 111 -17.89 8.30 8.72
N ASP A 112 -17.64 7.11 9.24
CA ASP A 112 -17.32 6.88 10.65
C ASP A 112 -16.15 5.91 10.86
N ILE A 113 -15.60 5.94 12.05
CA ILE A 113 -14.45 5.13 12.45
C ILE A 113 -14.82 3.63 12.48
N ASP A 114 -16.02 3.28 12.88
CA ASP A 114 -16.46 1.88 12.98
C ASP A 114 -16.53 1.24 11.59
N GLY A 115 -16.99 1.99 10.59
CA GLY A 115 -16.96 1.57 9.20
C GLY A 115 -15.55 1.33 8.67
N ILE A 116 -14.57 2.17 9.05
CA ILE A 116 -13.16 1.98 8.69
C ILE A 116 -12.63 0.68 9.28
N PHE A 117 -12.87 0.42 10.57
CA PHE A 117 -12.44 -0.81 11.21
C PHE A 117 -13.14 -2.06 10.63
N SER A 118 -14.42 -1.95 10.28
CA SER A 118 -15.14 -3.04 9.63
C SER A 118 -14.53 -3.39 8.27
N ALA A 119 -14.23 -2.39 7.45
CA ALA A 119 -13.59 -2.57 6.15
C ALA A 119 -12.17 -3.16 6.26
N ASP A 120 -11.36 -2.69 7.22
CA ASP A 120 -10.02 -3.22 7.48
C ASP A 120 -10.09 -4.70 7.89
N ASN A 121 -10.96 -5.05 8.83
CA ASN A 121 -11.14 -6.44 9.27
C ASN A 121 -11.61 -7.36 8.14
N GLU A 122 -12.54 -6.90 7.30
CA GLU A 122 -13.03 -7.65 6.16
C GLU A 122 -11.92 -7.90 5.12
N ALA A 123 -11.10 -6.88 4.83
CA ALA A 123 -9.96 -7.03 3.92
C ALA A 123 -8.94 -8.04 4.45
N ARG A 124 -8.64 -8.00 5.74
CA ARG A 124 -7.73 -8.95 6.39
C ARG A 124 -8.27 -10.38 6.31
N ARG A 125 -9.56 -10.56 6.60
CA ARG A 125 -10.22 -11.86 6.52
C ARG A 125 -10.13 -12.44 5.10
N LYS A 126 -10.46 -11.65 4.07
CA LYS A 126 -10.36 -12.07 2.66
C LYS A 126 -8.94 -12.43 2.26
N ALA A 127 -7.95 -11.63 2.64
CA ALA A 127 -6.56 -11.92 2.35
C ALA A 127 -6.09 -13.25 2.99
N LEU A 128 -6.50 -13.53 4.23
CA LEU A 128 -6.19 -14.79 4.91
C LEU A 128 -6.85 -15.98 4.21
N GLU A 129 -8.13 -15.88 3.82
CA GLU A 129 -8.83 -16.92 3.08
C GLU A 129 -8.15 -17.25 1.75
N ILE A 130 -7.71 -16.24 0.99
CA ILE A 130 -6.96 -16.44 -0.27
C ILE A 130 -5.65 -17.17 -0.02
N ILE A 131 -4.94 -16.85 1.08
CA ILE A 131 -3.68 -17.52 1.43
C ILE A 131 -3.91 -18.98 1.81
N GLU A 132 -4.99 -19.28 2.56
CA GLU A 132 -5.31 -20.63 3.02
C GLU A 132 -5.80 -21.55 1.90
N LEU A 133 -6.56 -21.03 0.94
CA LEU A 133 -7.06 -21.78 -0.20
C LEU A 133 -5.99 -22.08 -1.25
N GLY A 134 -4.90 -21.33 -1.23
CA GLY A 134 -3.90 -21.34 -2.29
C GLY A 134 -4.42 -20.65 -3.57
N PHE A 135 -3.51 -20.06 -4.37
CA PHE A 135 -3.84 -19.36 -5.61
C PHE A 135 -3.08 -19.91 -6.80
#